data_c8bef272a28b34bfaca0be97ae3e8ea3
#
_entry.id   c8bef272a28b34bfaca0be97ae3e8ea3
#
_cell.length_a   1.000
_cell.length_b   1.000
_cell.length_c   1.000
_cell.angle_alpha   90.00
_cell.angle_beta   90.00
_cell.angle_gamma   90.00
#
_symmetry.space_group_name_H-M   'P 1'
#
loop_
_entity.id
_entity.type
_entity.pdbx_description
1 polymer ?
#
loop_
_entity_poly.entity_id
_entity_poly.type
_entity_poly.pdbx_seq_one_letter_code
_entity_poly.pdbx_strand_id
1 'polypeptide(L)'
;MRTFVVLLLASVAFCFAQAAPQSDTLLIKKRNPLKNASFMFSAGNKSPDMPVGVWRNAGNKTSTGTIVWFHGGMTSNNCQKGLVAGGSLANMLPDYTVVSASACKQNHWVEPTTIEAVDDALDSLAKRQKKDIEEISLIGISDGSLGVITYSLWGKRKIKNRILMSTYGESLGPAAQVAAQTPLKNGRWRFIQGGADRLYPSEKAVPWIQEFCQNVGTQCDLKFDPQGEHDWSYWQNKHKDWILEIFSK
;
A
#
# COMPACT_ATOMS: atom_id res chain seq x y z
N MET A 1 69.94 -13.45 -3.09
CA MET A 1 68.84 -13.25 -2.14
C MET A 1 67.87 -12.16 -2.69
N ARG A 2 66.75 -12.55 -3.18
CA ARG A 2 65.73 -11.59 -3.68
C ARG A 2 64.58 -11.61 -2.66
N THR A 3 64.41 -10.49 -1.99
CA THR A 3 63.37 -10.29 -0.97
C THR A 3 62.04 -9.96 -1.68
N PHE A 4 61.03 -10.85 -1.60
CA PHE A 4 59.68 -10.57 -2.05
C PHE A 4 58.96 -9.81 -0.93
N VAL A 5 58.56 -8.58 -1.22
CA VAL A 5 57.63 -7.81 -0.38
C VAL A 5 56.19 -8.16 -0.81
N VAL A 6 55.46 -8.86 0.03
CA VAL A 6 54.02 -9.13 -0.17
C VAL A 6 53.22 -7.95 0.41
N LEU A 7 52.66 -7.13 -0.49
CA LEU A 7 51.68 -6.10 -0.09
C LEU A 7 50.32 -6.78 0.17
N LEU A 8 49.93 -6.87 1.44
CA LEU A 8 48.56 -7.21 1.83
C LEU A 8 47.66 -5.97 1.64
N LEU A 9 46.87 -5.97 0.58
CA LEU A 9 45.76 -5.02 0.41
C LEU A 9 44.60 -5.47 1.30
N ALA A 10 44.46 -4.84 2.46
CA ALA A 10 43.27 -4.96 3.29
C ALA A 10 42.11 -4.19 2.66
N SER A 11 41.21 -4.88 2.00
CA SER A 11 39.91 -4.34 1.53
C SER A 11 39.03 -4.08 2.75
N VAL A 12 38.93 -2.82 3.17
CA VAL A 12 37.97 -2.37 4.16
C VAL A 12 36.60 -2.31 3.47
N ALA A 13 35.80 -3.35 3.65
CA ALA A 13 34.40 -3.33 3.26
C ALA A 13 33.65 -2.37 4.21
N PHE A 14 33.37 -1.15 3.74
CA PHE A 14 32.43 -0.26 4.42
C PHE A 14 31.02 -0.87 4.30
N CYS A 15 30.61 -1.63 5.29
CA CYS A 15 29.21 -1.90 5.51
C CYS A 15 28.50 -0.59 5.88
N PHE A 16 27.90 0.07 4.90
CA PHE A 16 26.92 1.12 5.19
C PHE A 16 25.72 0.44 5.85
N ALA A 17 25.67 0.45 7.18
CA ALA A 17 24.47 0.10 7.90
C ALA A 17 23.37 1.08 7.46
N GLN A 18 22.39 0.60 6.69
CA GLN A 18 21.21 1.40 6.35
C GLN A 18 20.55 1.81 7.67
N ALA A 19 20.46 3.12 7.91
CA ALA A 19 19.81 3.62 9.10
C ALA A 19 18.35 3.11 9.12
N ALA A 20 17.89 2.61 10.28
CA ALA A 20 16.53 2.15 10.43
C ALA A 20 15.53 3.28 10.07
N PRO A 21 14.41 2.97 9.39
CA PRO A 21 13.44 3.99 9.02
C PRO A 21 12.90 4.67 10.25
N GLN A 22 12.84 5.99 10.22
CA GLN A 22 12.17 6.76 11.26
C GLN A 22 10.66 6.64 11.10
N SER A 23 9.96 6.37 12.21
CA SER A 23 8.51 6.33 12.27
C SER A 23 7.97 7.51 13.08
N ASP A 24 6.87 8.09 12.59
CA ASP A 24 6.02 9.03 13.33
C ASP A 24 4.58 8.52 13.32
N THR A 25 3.80 8.86 14.34
CA THR A 25 2.40 8.44 14.42
C THR A 25 1.49 9.66 14.40
N LEU A 26 0.51 9.64 13.52
CA LEU A 26 -0.59 10.60 13.46
C LEU A 26 -1.86 9.96 13.98
N LEU A 27 -2.64 10.68 14.77
CA LEU A 27 -3.99 10.28 15.14
C LEU A 27 -4.98 11.16 14.37
N ILE A 28 -5.69 10.54 13.43
CA ILE A 28 -6.66 11.25 12.59
C ILE A 28 -8.05 11.07 13.19
N LYS A 29 -8.70 12.19 13.49
CA LYS A 29 -10.10 12.20 13.93
C LYS A 29 -11.01 11.94 12.75
N LYS A 30 -11.73 10.85 12.79
CA LYS A 30 -12.73 10.52 11.77
C LYS A 30 -13.93 11.44 11.87
N ARG A 31 -14.42 11.87 10.72
CA ARG A 31 -15.66 12.64 10.61
C ARG A 31 -16.84 11.74 10.88
N ASN A 32 -17.93 12.27 11.43
CA ASN A 32 -19.17 11.52 11.53
C ASN A 32 -19.67 11.20 10.10
N PRO A 33 -20.10 9.96 9.82
CA PRO A 33 -20.69 9.65 8.53
C PRO A 33 -21.88 10.57 8.29
N LEU A 34 -22.02 11.09 7.07
CA LEU A 34 -23.17 11.84 6.66
C LEU A 34 -24.43 10.97 6.89
N LYS A 35 -25.48 11.55 7.50
CA LYS A 35 -26.71 10.84 7.91
C LYS A 35 -27.43 10.10 6.77
N ASN A 36 -27.02 10.28 5.52
CA ASN A 36 -27.67 9.74 4.33
C ASN A 36 -26.87 8.65 3.60
N ALA A 37 -25.76 8.18 4.14
CA ALA A 37 -25.03 7.05 3.55
C ALA A 37 -25.67 5.73 4.02
N SER A 38 -26.73 5.32 3.36
CA SER A 38 -27.34 4.00 3.52
C SER A 38 -26.48 2.95 2.83
N PHE A 39 -25.36 2.58 3.42
CA PHE A 39 -24.60 1.39 3.08
C PHE A 39 -24.49 0.46 4.30
N MET A 40 -24.58 -0.83 4.05
CA MET A 40 -24.84 -2.01 4.86
C MET A 40 -24.11 -2.19 6.21
N PHE A 41 -23.57 -1.16 6.81
CA PHE A 41 -23.00 -1.24 8.16
C PHE A 41 -23.68 -0.22 9.05
N SER A 42 -24.35 -0.71 10.10
CA SER A 42 -25.16 0.10 11.00
C SER A 42 -24.37 1.26 11.56
N ALA A 43 -24.77 2.46 11.19
CA ALA A 43 -24.22 3.74 11.63
C ALA A 43 -24.54 4.07 13.11
N GLY A 44 -24.48 3.08 14.00
CA GLY A 44 -24.82 3.26 15.43
C GLY A 44 -23.67 3.70 16.31
N ASN A 45 -22.42 3.44 15.94
CA ASN A 45 -21.26 3.76 16.76
C ASN A 45 -20.31 4.70 16.02
N LYS A 46 -19.86 5.77 16.70
CA LYS A 46 -18.78 6.63 16.21
C LYS A 46 -17.58 5.75 15.90
N SER A 47 -17.19 5.67 14.61
CA SER A 47 -15.95 5.00 14.26
C SER A 47 -14.78 5.64 15.02
N PRO A 48 -13.90 4.85 15.64
CA PRO A 48 -12.79 5.39 16.41
C PRO A 48 -11.83 6.16 15.51
N ASP A 49 -11.08 7.09 16.11
CA ASP A 49 -10.00 7.78 15.44
C ASP A 49 -9.04 6.76 14.81
N MET A 50 -8.51 7.08 13.62
CA MET A 50 -7.64 6.19 12.87
C MET A 50 -6.17 6.54 13.13
N PRO A 51 -5.38 5.66 13.74
CA PRO A 51 -3.93 5.85 13.83
C PRO A 51 -3.26 5.65 12.47
N VAL A 52 -2.26 6.47 12.18
CA VAL A 52 -1.50 6.44 10.93
C VAL A 52 -0.01 6.51 11.25
N GLY A 53 0.74 5.51 10.81
CA GLY A 53 2.21 5.50 10.86
C GLY A 53 2.79 6.20 9.63
N VAL A 54 3.83 7.01 9.85
CA VAL A 54 4.60 7.65 8.76
C VAL A 54 6.04 7.18 8.86
N TRP A 55 6.55 6.59 7.79
CA TRP A 55 7.87 5.99 7.71
C TRP A 55 8.74 6.71 6.69
N ARG A 56 9.98 7.02 7.05
CA ARG A 56 10.97 7.65 6.18
C ARG A 56 12.34 7.07 6.44
N ASN A 57 13.17 7.03 5.42
CA ASN A 57 14.58 6.75 5.62
C ASN A 57 15.25 7.96 6.28
N ALA A 58 15.97 7.74 7.38
CA ALA A 58 16.66 8.79 8.14
C ALA A 58 17.75 9.51 7.34
N GLY A 59 18.32 8.86 6.31
CA GLY A 59 19.36 9.41 5.44
C GLY A 59 18.84 10.33 4.33
N ASN A 60 17.55 10.26 3.98
CA ASN A 60 16.99 11.01 2.85
C ASN A 60 16.28 12.29 3.32
N LYS A 61 16.87 13.43 3.04
CA LYS A 61 16.26 14.74 3.32
C LYS A 61 15.09 15.08 2.40
N THR A 62 15.03 14.47 1.21
CA THR A 62 14.00 14.74 0.20
C THR A 62 13.38 13.43 -0.30
N SER A 63 12.09 13.25 -0.04
CA SER A 63 11.33 12.11 -0.60
C SER A 63 11.03 12.34 -2.09
N THR A 64 11.20 11.32 -2.93
CA THR A 64 10.83 11.33 -4.35
C THR A 64 9.32 11.21 -4.56
N GLY A 65 8.59 10.69 -3.56
CA GLY A 65 7.14 10.56 -3.61
C GLY A 65 6.57 9.98 -2.32
N THR A 66 5.24 9.89 -2.29
CA THR A 66 4.50 9.33 -1.17
C THR A 66 3.79 8.05 -1.57
N ILE A 67 3.91 7.03 -0.74
CA ILE A 67 3.22 5.75 -0.88
C ILE A 67 2.24 5.62 0.28
N VAL A 68 0.99 5.26 -0.01
CA VAL A 68 0.02 4.85 1.01
C VAL A 68 -0.03 3.33 1.03
N TRP A 69 0.24 2.76 2.20
CA TRP A 69 0.16 1.33 2.46
C TRP A 69 -1.15 0.97 3.16
N PHE A 70 -1.89 0.07 2.55
CA PHE A 70 -3.11 -0.52 3.07
C PHE A 70 -2.82 -1.95 3.53
N HIS A 71 -2.83 -2.18 4.85
CA HIS A 71 -2.54 -3.51 5.41
C HIS A 71 -3.71 -4.47 5.23
N GLY A 72 -3.43 -5.78 5.25
CA GLY A 72 -4.45 -6.82 5.28
C GLY A 72 -5.07 -7.02 6.68
N GLY A 73 -6.25 -7.68 6.74
CA GLY A 73 -6.93 -7.98 8.00
C GLY A 73 -7.38 -6.73 8.74
N MET A 74 -8.25 -5.94 8.12
CA MET A 74 -8.93 -4.80 8.74
C MET A 74 -9.78 -5.24 9.95
N THR A 75 -10.29 -4.26 10.71
CA THR A 75 -11.12 -4.47 11.93
C THR A 75 -10.47 -5.23 13.09
N SER A 76 -9.20 -5.56 13.00
CA SER A 76 -8.46 -6.14 14.12
C SER A 76 -8.45 -5.20 15.33
N ASN A 77 -8.55 -5.74 16.54
CA ASN A 77 -8.34 -4.97 17.77
C ASN A 77 -6.90 -4.46 17.91
N ASN A 78 -5.96 -5.04 17.17
CA ASN A 78 -4.55 -4.65 17.18
C ASN A 78 -4.27 -3.53 16.15
N CYS A 79 -4.33 -2.28 16.60
CA CYS A 79 -4.00 -1.14 15.74
C CYS A 79 -2.51 -1.04 15.39
N GLN A 80 -1.62 -1.67 16.14
CA GLN A 80 -0.17 -1.67 15.85
C GLN A 80 0.15 -2.37 14.54
N LYS A 81 -0.62 -3.39 14.16
CA LYS A 81 -0.45 -4.11 12.90
C LYS A 81 -0.40 -3.16 11.69
N GLY A 82 -1.34 -2.21 11.62
CA GLY A 82 -1.35 -1.21 10.56
C GLY A 82 -0.20 -0.21 10.68
N LEU A 83 0.12 0.23 11.89
CA LEU A 83 1.18 1.23 12.11
C LEU A 83 2.56 0.72 11.69
N VAL A 84 2.91 -0.53 12.01
CA VAL A 84 4.25 -1.08 11.73
C VAL A 84 4.41 -1.67 10.33
N ALA A 85 3.31 -2.00 9.67
CA ALA A 85 3.34 -2.69 8.38
C ALA A 85 4.08 -1.89 7.28
N GLY A 86 4.05 -0.55 7.34
CA GLY A 86 4.77 0.31 6.39
C GLY A 86 6.29 0.28 6.53
N GLY A 87 6.83 -0.19 7.65
CA GLY A 87 8.28 -0.14 7.91
C GLY A 87 9.09 -0.99 6.95
N SER A 88 8.66 -2.21 6.64
CA SER A 88 9.35 -3.09 5.68
C SER A 88 9.31 -2.51 4.26
N LEU A 89 8.20 -1.90 3.87
CA LEU A 89 8.08 -1.22 2.58
C LEU A 89 8.97 0.03 2.50
N ALA A 90 9.08 0.80 3.59
CA ALA A 90 9.99 1.95 3.66
C ALA A 90 11.47 1.53 3.54
N ASN A 91 11.83 0.36 4.05
CA ASN A 91 13.16 -0.22 3.83
C ASN A 91 13.38 -0.63 2.36
N MET A 92 12.36 -1.14 1.70
CA MET A 92 12.41 -1.57 0.30
C MET A 92 12.48 -0.38 -0.66
N LEU A 93 11.82 0.73 -0.34
CA LEU A 93 11.68 1.95 -1.13
C LEU A 93 12.19 3.17 -0.34
N PRO A 94 13.51 3.24 -0.06
CA PRO A 94 14.08 4.22 0.87
C PRO A 94 13.92 5.67 0.44
N ASP A 95 13.68 5.92 -0.85
CA ASP A 95 13.48 7.26 -1.41
C ASP A 95 12.04 7.76 -1.27
N TYR A 96 11.13 6.94 -0.72
CA TYR A 96 9.73 7.28 -0.57
C TYR A 96 9.35 7.51 0.89
N THR A 97 8.39 8.39 1.11
CA THR A 97 7.65 8.44 2.37
C THR A 97 6.51 7.43 2.32
N VAL A 98 6.43 6.53 3.30
CA VAL A 98 5.35 5.55 3.41
C VAL A 98 4.38 6.00 4.50
N VAL A 99 3.11 6.13 4.14
CA VAL A 99 2.00 6.41 5.04
C VAL A 99 1.20 5.12 5.22
N SER A 100 1.21 4.57 6.43
CA SER A 100 0.57 3.30 6.78
C SER A 100 -0.60 3.56 7.71
N ALA A 101 -1.81 3.62 7.16
CA ALA A 101 -3.02 3.78 7.93
C ALA A 101 -3.42 2.46 8.60
N SER A 102 -4.06 2.53 9.78
CA SER A 102 -4.51 1.36 10.51
C SER A 102 -6.03 1.24 10.49
N ALA A 103 -6.55 0.34 9.64
CA ALA A 103 -7.96 -0.07 9.65
C ALA A 103 -8.19 -1.08 10.76
N CYS A 104 -8.13 -0.63 12.01
CA CYS A 104 -8.36 -1.43 13.19
C CYS A 104 -9.70 -1.10 13.85
N LYS A 105 -10.13 -1.95 14.77
CA LYS A 105 -11.41 -1.85 15.51
C LYS A 105 -12.59 -1.82 14.53
N GLN A 106 -13.28 -0.70 14.39
CA GLN A 106 -14.45 -0.53 13.51
C GLN A 106 -14.12 0.12 12.17
N ASN A 107 -12.83 0.31 11.86
CA ASN A 107 -12.41 0.93 10.60
C ASN A 107 -12.33 -0.10 9.48
N HIS A 108 -13.00 0.16 8.36
CA HIS A 108 -13.02 -0.65 7.16
C HIS A 108 -12.47 0.12 5.96
N TRP A 109 -11.70 -0.55 5.09
CA TRP A 109 -11.21 0.06 3.86
C TRP A 109 -12.30 0.44 2.86
N VAL A 110 -13.46 -0.22 2.94
CA VAL A 110 -14.63 0.05 2.06
C VAL A 110 -15.53 1.17 2.59
N GLU A 111 -15.15 1.86 3.65
CA GLU A 111 -15.90 2.99 4.19
C GLU A 111 -15.36 4.32 3.65
N PRO A 112 -16.22 5.20 3.10
CA PRO A 112 -15.82 6.53 2.67
C PRO A 112 -15.11 7.34 3.76
N THR A 113 -15.58 7.26 5.01
CA THR A 113 -14.97 7.97 6.15
C THR A 113 -13.56 7.48 6.50
N THR A 114 -13.25 6.20 6.23
CA THR A 114 -11.88 5.67 6.38
C THR A 114 -10.98 6.22 5.28
N ILE A 115 -11.47 6.34 4.05
CA ILE A 115 -10.72 6.95 2.94
C ILE A 115 -10.50 8.44 3.16
N GLU A 116 -11.52 9.18 3.64
CA GLU A 116 -11.35 10.59 4.04
C GLU A 116 -10.30 10.76 5.13
N ALA A 117 -10.23 9.85 6.12
CA ALA A 117 -9.21 9.90 7.16
C ALA A 117 -7.79 9.69 6.60
N VAL A 118 -7.62 8.88 5.54
CA VAL A 118 -6.33 8.76 4.84
C VAL A 118 -5.97 10.10 4.17
N ASP A 119 -6.92 10.77 3.52
CA ASP A 119 -6.68 12.09 2.94
C ASP A 119 -6.33 13.15 4.01
N ASP A 120 -7.02 13.15 5.15
CA ASP A 120 -6.71 14.05 6.27
C ASP A 120 -5.31 13.78 6.86
N ALA A 121 -4.84 12.51 6.84
CA ALA A 121 -3.47 12.16 7.19
C ALA A 121 -2.45 12.74 6.18
N LEU A 122 -2.73 12.64 4.89
CA LEU A 122 -1.89 13.22 3.84
C LEU A 122 -1.85 14.76 3.93
N ASP A 123 -2.99 15.40 4.22
CA ASP A 123 -3.05 16.86 4.46
C ASP A 123 -2.21 17.27 5.68
N SER A 124 -2.30 16.50 6.76
CA SER A 124 -1.52 16.74 7.97
C SER A 124 -0.02 16.56 7.72
N LEU A 125 0.34 15.56 6.92
CA LEU A 125 1.71 15.32 6.51
C LEU A 125 2.25 16.44 5.62
N ALA A 126 1.47 16.89 4.63
CA ALA A 126 1.82 17.98 3.73
C ALA A 126 2.12 19.28 4.54
N LYS A 127 1.24 19.61 5.50
CA LYS A 127 1.43 20.77 6.41
C LYS A 127 2.73 20.65 7.21
N ARG A 128 3.01 19.48 7.78
CA ARG A 128 4.25 19.24 8.56
C ARG A 128 5.52 19.36 7.72
N GLN A 129 5.46 18.90 6.46
CA GLN A 129 6.57 18.95 5.51
C GLN A 129 6.71 20.29 4.81
N LYS A 130 5.72 21.18 4.92
CA LYS A 130 5.61 22.42 4.14
C LYS A 130 5.75 22.15 2.63
N LYS A 131 5.19 21.04 2.15
CA LYS A 131 5.23 20.59 0.76
C LYS A 131 3.93 19.86 0.44
N ASP A 132 3.28 20.25 -0.64
CA ASP A 132 2.05 19.60 -1.09
C ASP A 132 2.29 18.15 -1.55
N ILE A 133 1.29 17.31 -1.29
CA ILE A 133 1.25 15.92 -1.74
C ILE A 133 0.11 15.82 -2.75
N GLU A 134 0.39 16.11 -4.00
CA GLU A 134 -0.62 16.09 -5.07
C GLU A 134 -0.81 14.70 -5.67
N GLU A 135 0.29 13.94 -5.80
CA GLU A 135 0.32 12.62 -6.42
C GLU A 135 0.92 11.59 -5.46
N ILE A 136 0.32 10.40 -5.44
CA ILE A 136 0.72 9.29 -4.58
C ILE A 136 0.75 7.97 -5.35
N SER A 137 1.38 6.96 -4.75
CA SER A 137 1.22 5.57 -5.14
C SER A 137 0.54 4.79 -4.02
N LEU A 138 -0.23 3.77 -4.38
CA LEU A 138 -0.98 2.94 -3.44
C LEU A 138 -0.46 1.52 -3.49
N ILE A 139 -0.28 0.90 -2.34
CA ILE A 139 0.07 -0.51 -2.22
C ILE A 139 -0.83 -1.14 -1.16
N GLY A 140 -1.41 -2.29 -1.47
CA GLY A 140 -2.25 -3.02 -0.53
C GLY A 140 -2.15 -4.52 -0.67
N ILE A 141 -2.43 -5.23 0.41
CA ILE A 141 -2.47 -6.70 0.44
C ILE A 141 -3.77 -7.17 1.08
N SER A 142 -4.36 -8.23 0.56
CA SER A 142 -5.58 -8.82 1.12
C SER A 142 -6.71 -7.78 1.18
N ASP A 143 -7.33 -7.57 2.35
CA ASP A 143 -8.30 -6.49 2.57
C ASP A 143 -7.74 -5.10 2.21
N GLY A 144 -6.42 -4.90 2.34
CA GLY A 144 -5.76 -3.66 1.91
C GLY A 144 -5.83 -3.42 0.40
N SER A 145 -5.97 -4.46 -0.41
CA SER A 145 -6.22 -4.32 -1.85
C SER A 145 -7.57 -3.66 -2.13
N LEU A 146 -8.59 -3.91 -1.29
CA LEU A 146 -9.86 -3.19 -1.35
C LEU A 146 -9.65 -1.71 -1.03
N GLY A 147 -8.78 -1.41 -0.05
CA GLY A 147 -8.37 -0.04 0.27
C GLY A 147 -7.74 0.70 -0.91
N VAL A 148 -6.93 0.01 -1.71
CA VAL A 148 -6.36 0.57 -2.95
C VAL A 148 -7.47 0.93 -3.94
N ILE A 149 -8.44 0.04 -4.16
CA ILE A 149 -9.55 0.28 -5.10
C ILE A 149 -10.45 1.40 -4.58
N THR A 150 -10.87 1.34 -3.32
CA THR A 150 -11.79 2.31 -2.73
C THR A 150 -11.17 3.70 -2.59
N TYR A 151 -9.87 3.79 -2.25
CA TYR A 151 -9.17 5.07 -2.30
C TYR A 151 -9.09 5.62 -3.73
N SER A 152 -8.89 4.75 -4.72
CA SER A 152 -8.89 5.17 -6.13
C SER A 152 -10.24 5.71 -6.59
N LEU A 153 -11.35 5.29 -5.96
CA LEU A 153 -12.70 5.79 -6.25
C LEU A 153 -13.02 7.10 -5.53
N TRP A 154 -12.57 7.26 -4.29
CA TRP A 154 -13.06 8.32 -3.39
C TRP A 154 -11.99 9.24 -2.84
N GLY A 155 -10.71 8.87 -2.98
CA GLY A 155 -9.59 9.69 -2.53
C GLY A 155 -9.40 10.94 -3.39
N LYS A 156 -8.78 11.96 -2.82
CA LYS A 156 -8.61 13.28 -3.46
C LYS A 156 -7.32 13.41 -4.27
N ARG A 157 -6.34 12.51 -4.07
CA ARG A 157 -5.02 12.62 -4.68
C ARG A 157 -4.98 11.96 -6.05
N LYS A 158 -4.17 12.51 -6.95
CA LYS A 158 -3.79 11.81 -8.18
C LYS A 158 -3.03 10.53 -7.84
N ILE A 159 -3.30 9.45 -8.56
CA ILE A 159 -2.67 8.17 -8.30
C ILE A 159 -1.81 7.79 -9.50
N LYS A 160 -0.51 7.65 -9.25
CA LYS A 160 0.47 7.26 -10.25
C LYS A 160 0.50 5.74 -10.43
N ASN A 161 0.65 5.01 -9.34
CA ASN A 161 0.79 3.55 -9.35
C ASN A 161 -0.12 2.91 -8.31
N ARG A 162 -0.62 1.71 -8.62
CA ARG A 162 -1.37 0.86 -7.73
C ARG A 162 -0.79 -0.54 -7.77
N ILE A 163 -0.48 -1.10 -6.60
CA ILE A 163 -0.06 -2.49 -6.43
C ILE A 163 -1.04 -3.16 -5.49
N LEU A 164 -1.65 -4.23 -5.96
CA LEU A 164 -2.64 -5.00 -5.23
C LEU A 164 -2.16 -6.44 -5.13
N MET A 165 -1.96 -6.92 -3.92
CA MET A 165 -1.49 -8.29 -3.67
C MET A 165 -2.60 -9.10 -3.01
N SER A 166 -2.79 -10.34 -3.48
CA SER A 166 -3.80 -11.24 -2.93
C SER A 166 -5.18 -10.56 -2.87
N THR A 167 -5.73 -10.20 -4.04
CA THR A 167 -6.91 -9.33 -4.15
C THR A 167 -8.19 -10.14 -4.19
N TYR A 168 -9.19 -9.76 -3.38
CA TYR A 168 -10.57 -10.29 -3.44
C TYR A 168 -11.52 -9.23 -4.00
N GLY A 169 -11.35 -8.90 -5.28
CA GLY A 169 -12.12 -7.84 -5.94
C GLY A 169 -13.61 -8.14 -6.10
N GLU A 170 -14.01 -9.42 -6.14
CA GLU A 170 -15.42 -9.83 -6.22
C GLU A 170 -16.29 -9.22 -5.11
N SER A 171 -15.71 -8.92 -3.94
CA SER A 171 -16.43 -8.26 -2.84
C SER A 171 -16.90 -6.85 -3.17
N LEU A 172 -16.33 -6.20 -4.20
CA LEU A 172 -16.73 -4.88 -4.69
C LEU A 172 -17.72 -4.95 -5.86
N GLY A 173 -17.93 -6.14 -6.42
CA GLY A 173 -18.84 -6.38 -7.54
C GLY A 173 -18.16 -6.98 -8.77
N PRO A 174 -18.91 -7.13 -9.88
CA PRO A 174 -18.38 -7.64 -11.15
C PRO A 174 -17.23 -6.77 -11.68
N ALA A 175 -16.14 -7.41 -12.13
CA ALA A 175 -14.91 -6.73 -12.52
C ALA A 175 -15.11 -5.65 -13.56
N ALA A 176 -15.88 -5.92 -14.63
CA ALA A 176 -16.18 -4.94 -15.66
C ALA A 176 -16.92 -3.70 -15.12
N GLN A 177 -17.84 -3.87 -14.19
CA GLN A 177 -18.58 -2.76 -13.58
C GLN A 177 -17.69 -1.90 -12.68
N VAL A 178 -16.82 -2.54 -11.89
CA VAL A 178 -15.84 -1.84 -11.07
C VAL A 178 -14.87 -1.07 -11.97
N ALA A 179 -14.27 -1.73 -12.97
CA ALA A 179 -13.30 -1.14 -13.88
C ALA A 179 -13.88 0.01 -14.74
N ALA A 180 -15.18 -0.01 -15.04
CA ALA A 180 -15.83 1.03 -15.85
C ALA A 180 -15.87 2.41 -15.17
N GLN A 181 -15.62 2.50 -13.87
CA GLN A 181 -15.72 3.74 -13.11
C GLN A 181 -14.59 4.72 -13.49
N THR A 182 -14.98 5.95 -13.83
CA THR A 182 -14.07 6.98 -14.35
C THR A 182 -12.82 7.22 -13.50
N PRO A 183 -12.88 7.29 -12.15
CA PRO A 183 -11.68 7.54 -11.35
C PRO A 183 -10.60 6.46 -11.47
N LEU A 184 -10.95 5.24 -11.92
CA LEU A 184 -10.00 4.13 -12.06
C LEU A 184 -9.22 4.14 -13.37
N LYS A 185 -9.63 4.96 -14.35
CA LYS A 185 -9.08 4.99 -15.71
C LYS A 185 -7.77 5.78 -15.86
N ASN A 186 -7.03 5.98 -14.80
CA ASN A 186 -5.76 6.68 -14.82
C ASN A 186 -4.69 5.94 -14.02
N GLY A 187 -3.42 6.33 -14.20
CA GLY A 187 -2.29 5.70 -13.55
C GLY A 187 -2.06 4.25 -14.00
N ARG A 188 -1.25 3.52 -13.24
CA ARG A 188 -0.91 2.12 -13.54
C ARG A 188 -1.46 1.19 -12.48
N TRP A 189 -1.89 0.00 -12.89
CA TRP A 189 -2.36 -1.08 -12.04
C TRP A 189 -1.45 -2.28 -12.15
N ARG A 190 -1.03 -2.82 -11.04
CA ARG A 190 -0.34 -4.10 -10.94
C ARG A 190 -1.01 -4.97 -9.90
N PHE A 191 -1.52 -6.09 -10.34
CA PHE A 191 -1.98 -7.15 -9.47
C PHE A 191 -0.87 -8.18 -9.28
N ILE A 192 -0.76 -8.71 -8.06
CA ILE A 192 0.15 -9.81 -7.73
C ILE A 192 -0.70 -10.87 -7.03
N GLN A 193 -0.76 -12.07 -7.63
CA GLN A 193 -1.62 -13.15 -7.14
C GLN A 193 -0.84 -14.46 -7.08
N GLY A 194 -1.12 -15.24 -6.05
CA GLY A 194 -0.50 -16.53 -5.82
C GLY A 194 -1.42 -17.70 -6.10
N GLY A 195 -0.86 -18.79 -6.65
CA GLY A 195 -1.59 -20.05 -6.85
C GLY A 195 -1.77 -20.85 -5.57
N ALA A 196 -0.91 -20.66 -4.56
CA ALA A 196 -1.03 -21.29 -3.24
C ALA A 196 -1.80 -20.45 -2.22
N ASP A 197 -2.38 -19.32 -2.64
CA ASP A 197 -3.23 -18.48 -1.79
C ASP A 197 -4.52 -19.22 -1.43
N ARG A 198 -4.62 -19.64 -0.17
CA ARG A 198 -5.78 -20.40 0.33
C ARG A 198 -6.95 -19.54 0.76
N LEU A 199 -6.72 -18.24 1.01
CA LEU A 199 -7.77 -17.31 1.40
C LEU A 199 -8.49 -16.75 0.17
N TYR A 200 -7.74 -16.41 -0.88
CA TYR A 200 -8.27 -15.91 -2.15
C TYR A 200 -7.80 -16.80 -3.30
N PRO A 201 -8.49 -17.94 -3.51
CA PRO A 201 -8.08 -18.93 -4.50
C PRO A 201 -7.92 -18.33 -5.90
N SER A 202 -6.84 -18.67 -6.57
CA SER A 202 -6.49 -18.12 -7.88
C SER A 202 -7.55 -18.39 -8.95
N GLU A 203 -8.30 -19.48 -8.82
CA GLU A 203 -9.39 -19.86 -9.74
C GLU A 203 -10.52 -18.82 -9.75
N LYS A 204 -10.66 -18.05 -8.67
CA LYS A 204 -11.62 -16.94 -8.55
C LYS A 204 -10.97 -15.59 -8.77
N ALA A 205 -9.82 -15.36 -8.12
CA ALA A 205 -9.15 -14.06 -8.15
C ALA A 205 -8.61 -13.72 -9.55
N VAL A 206 -7.96 -14.67 -10.24
CA VAL A 206 -7.32 -14.42 -11.54
C VAL A 206 -8.32 -14.03 -12.63
N PRO A 207 -9.45 -14.73 -12.84
CA PRO A 207 -10.43 -14.32 -13.83
C PRO A 207 -10.98 -12.91 -13.57
N TRP A 208 -11.28 -12.58 -12.31
CA TRP A 208 -11.74 -11.25 -11.95
C TRP A 208 -10.69 -10.17 -12.28
N ILE A 209 -9.42 -10.41 -11.95
CA ILE A 209 -8.32 -9.48 -12.23
C ILE A 209 -8.14 -9.30 -13.74
N GLN A 210 -8.17 -10.37 -14.51
CA GLN A 210 -8.03 -10.32 -15.97
C GLN A 210 -9.15 -9.50 -16.62
N GLU A 211 -10.40 -9.75 -16.22
CA GLU A 211 -11.55 -8.98 -16.68
C GLU A 211 -11.44 -7.50 -16.28
N PHE A 212 -11.02 -7.21 -15.05
CA PHE A 212 -10.74 -5.83 -14.61
C PHE A 212 -9.71 -5.17 -15.49
N CYS A 213 -8.55 -5.80 -15.73
CA CYS A 213 -7.49 -5.25 -16.57
C CYS A 213 -7.92 -5.00 -18.02
N GLN A 214 -8.78 -5.85 -18.57
CA GLN A 214 -9.34 -5.67 -19.92
C GLN A 214 -10.26 -4.45 -20.03
N ASN A 215 -10.92 -4.08 -18.94
CA ASN A 215 -11.97 -3.05 -18.94
C ASN A 215 -11.56 -1.71 -18.31
N VAL A 216 -10.46 -1.66 -17.54
CA VAL A 216 -10.08 -0.43 -16.82
C VAL A 216 -9.57 0.70 -17.74
N GLY A 217 -9.17 0.38 -18.96
CA GLY A 217 -8.81 1.36 -19.99
C GLY A 217 -7.51 2.11 -19.76
N THR A 218 -6.63 1.58 -18.92
CA THR A 218 -5.26 2.07 -18.67
C THR A 218 -4.29 0.91 -18.49
N GLN A 219 -3.01 1.20 -18.31
CA GLN A 219 -2.00 0.15 -18.11
C GLN A 219 -2.33 -0.70 -16.88
N CYS A 220 -2.54 -2.00 -17.10
CA CYS A 220 -2.88 -2.98 -16.08
C CYS A 220 -2.19 -4.29 -16.37
N ASP A 221 -1.51 -4.87 -15.39
CA ASP A 221 -0.85 -6.17 -15.50
C ASP A 221 -1.10 -7.06 -14.27
N LEU A 222 -1.02 -8.37 -14.50
CA LEU A 222 -1.04 -9.39 -13.47
C LEU A 222 0.30 -10.11 -13.44
N LYS A 223 0.95 -10.10 -12.27
CA LYS A 223 2.08 -10.96 -11.95
C LYS A 223 1.54 -12.17 -11.16
N PHE A 224 1.82 -13.37 -11.64
CA PHE A 224 1.30 -14.61 -11.06
C PHE A 224 2.43 -15.55 -10.70
N ASP A 225 2.43 -16.04 -9.46
CA ASP A 225 3.32 -17.10 -8.99
C ASP A 225 2.50 -18.32 -8.56
N PRO A 226 2.63 -19.50 -9.24
CA PRO A 226 1.92 -20.70 -8.84
C PRO A 226 2.14 -21.14 -7.39
N GLN A 227 3.29 -20.76 -6.79
CA GLN A 227 3.66 -21.08 -5.42
C GLN A 227 3.40 -19.90 -4.45
N GLY A 228 2.90 -18.79 -4.96
CA GLY A 228 2.66 -17.58 -4.17
C GLY A 228 1.63 -17.81 -3.07
N GLU A 229 1.95 -17.35 -1.89
CA GLU A 229 1.13 -17.47 -0.69
C GLU A 229 0.42 -16.15 -0.35
N HIS A 230 -0.57 -16.23 0.55
CA HIS A 230 -1.30 -15.07 1.07
C HIS A 230 -0.50 -14.36 2.18
N ASP A 231 0.74 -13.94 1.88
CA ASP A 231 1.62 -13.33 2.87
C ASP A 231 2.52 -12.25 2.29
N TRP A 232 2.58 -11.09 2.98
CA TRP A 232 3.47 -9.99 2.63
C TRP A 232 4.94 -10.40 2.65
N SER A 233 5.36 -11.20 3.65
CA SER A 233 6.74 -11.67 3.75
C SER A 233 7.14 -12.50 2.55
N TYR A 234 6.22 -13.30 2.01
CA TYR A 234 6.46 -14.05 0.78
C TYR A 234 6.76 -13.11 -0.38
N TRP A 235 5.89 -12.14 -0.63
CA TRP A 235 6.03 -11.21 -1.76
C TRP A 235 7.27 -10.35 -1.66
N GLN A 236 7.56 -9.81 -0.48
CA GLN A 236 8.75 -8.97 -0.29
C GLN A 236 10.07 -9.74 -0.41
N ASN A 237 10.09 -11.05 -0.10
CA ASN A 237 11.32 -11.85 -0.13
C ASN A 237 11.55 -12.54 -1.48
N LYS A 238 10.49 -12.98 -2.14
CA LYS A 238 10.57 -13.73 -3.39
C LYS A 238 10.39 -12.87 -4.64
N HIS A 239 9.56 -11.84 -4.56
CA HIS A 239 9.13 -11.04 -5.70
C HIS A 239 9.24 -9.53 -5.45
N LYS A 240 10.26 -9.12 -4.71
CA LYS A 240 10.58 -7.71 -4.45
C LYS A 240 10.69 -6.91 -5.75
N ASP A 241 11.27 -7.50 -6.79
CA ASP A 241 11.43 -6.91 -8.12
C ASP A 241 10.08 -6.54 -8.75
N TRP A 242 9.05 -7.37 -8.62
CA TRP A 242 7.71 -7.07 -9.14
C TRP A 242 7.10 -5.80 -8.53
N ILE A 243 7.46 -5.51 -7.26
CA ILE A 243 7.05 -4.29 -6.59
C ILE A 243 7.90 -3.11 -7.05
N LEU A 244 9.23 -3.29 -7.12
CA LEU A 244 10.17 -2.22 -7.44
C LEU A 244 10.06 -1.73 -8.90
N GLU A 245 9.85 -2.64 -9.86
CA GLU A 245 9.72 -2.32 -11.27
C GLU A 245 8.71 -1.20 -11.57
N ILE A 246 7.62 -1.11 -10.81
CA ILE A 246 6.58 -0.11 -11.05
C ILE A 246 7.04 1.31 -10.67
N PHE A 247 8.09 1.41 -9.84
CA PHE A 247 8.68 2.66 -9.38
C PHE A 247 9.91 3.09 -10.17
N SER A 248 10.43 2.22 -11.05
CA SER A 248 11.70 2.43 -11.76
C SER A 248 11.62 3.39 -12.95
N LYS A 249 10.49 4.09 -13.18
CA LYS A 249 10.29 4.99 -14.35
C LYS A 249 9.47 6.20 -14.00
#